data_b1c934b53a00a8b5ef2cc81996281e7d
#
_entry.id   b1c934b53a00a8b5ef2cc81996281e7d
#
_cell.length_a   1.000
_cell.length_b   1.000
_cell.length_c   1.000
_cell.angle_alpha   90.00
_cell.angle_beta   90.00
_cell.angle_gamma   90.00
#
_symmetry.space_group_name_H-M   'P 1'
#
loop_
_entity.id
_entity.type
_entity.pdbx_description
1 polymer ?
#
loop_
_entity_poly.entity_id
_entity_poly.type
_entity_poly.pdbx_seq_one_letter_code
_entity_poly.pdbx_strand_id
1 'polypeptide(L)'
;MSDGILRATGLVKHYGEKRAVEGVSLEVRPTEVVGLLGPNGAGKTTTFNMIAGSVRPTEGQVFLGDREITDLPMYRRARLGITYLPQEASIFRRLSVADNVNAILETVEPDRAIRQERLRELLSELGLSEKANRKGDALSGGERRRVEITRALVLDPKFMLLDEPFAGVDPIAVTDIQKIIEQLRNRAIGVIITDHNVRETLRICDRAYIIKDGGILKQGTPEAIAEDPTVREVYLGEHFRLH
;
A
#
# COMPACT_ATOMS: atom_id res chain seq x y z
N MET A 1 -18.49 3.98 17.79
CA MET A 1 -17.27 3.18 17.94
C MET A 1 -16.49 3.36 16.63
N SER A 2 -15.31 3.99 16.67
CA SER A 2 -14.45 4.23 15.51
C SER A 2 -13.64 2.95 15.15
N ASP A 3 -14.33 1.81 15.14
CA ASP A 3 -13.71 0.50 15.01
C ASP A 3 -12.95 0.38 13.69
N GLY A 4 -11.63 0.52 13.80
CA GLY A 4 -10.71 0.06 12.77
C GLY A 4 -10.33 1.06 11.67
N ILE A 5 -10.59 2.37 11.78
CA ILE A 5 -10.15 3.34 10.76
C ILE A 5 -8.66 3.69 10.96
N LEU A 6 -7.87 3.64 9.88
CA LEU A 6 -6.53 4.22 9.85
C LEU A 6 -6.65 5.68 9.41
N ARG A 7 -6.23 6.61 10.26
CA ARG A 7 -6.39 8.05 10.04
C ARG A 7 -5.08 8.79 10.26
N ALA A 8 -4.75 9.67 9.35
CA ALA A 8 -3.71 10.67 9.47
C ALA A 8 -4.36 12.06 9.55
N THR A 9 -3.90 12.91 10.47
CA THR A 9 -4.49 14.22 10.71
C THR A 9 -3.40 15.28 10.75
N GLY A 10 -3.48 16.26 9.85
CA GLY A 10 -2.62 17.41 9.83
C GLY A 10 -1.13 17.09 9.69
N LEU A 11 -0.77 16.03 8.93
CA LEU A 11 0.62 15.61 8.79
C LEU A 11 1.47 16.69 8.12
N VAL A 12 2.54 17.08 8.77
CA VAL A 12 3.57 17.99 8.26
C VAL A 12 4.92 17.30 8.29
N LYS A 13 5.73 17.52 7.24
CA LYS A 13 7.12 17.05 7.21
C LYS A 13 8.03 18.08 6.58
N HIS A 14 9.02 18.49 7.34
CA HIS A 14 10.11 19.33 6.88
C HIS A 14 11.41 18.53 6.80
N TYR A 15 12.19 18.76 5.74
CA TYR A 15 13.58 18.32 5.58
C TYR A 15 14.45 19.56 5.40
N GLY A 16 15.05 20.03 6.50
CA GLY A 16 15.68 21.34 6.54
C GLY A 16 14.65 22.44 6.22
N GLU A 17 14.94 23.27 5.23
CA GLU A 17 14.03 24.35 4.78
C GLU A 17 12.91 23.86 3.85
N LYS A 18 13.04 22.65 3.30
CA LYS A 18 12.06 22.10 2.35
C LYS A 18 10.86 21.52 3.08
N ARG A 19 9.68 22.10 2.84
CA ARG A 19 8.39 21.51 3.25
C ARG A 19 7.99 20.43 2.24
N ALA A 20 8.07 19.18 2.66
CA ALA A 20 7.73 18.04 1.81
C ALA A 20 6.24 17.66 1.91
N VAL A 21 5.63 17.88 3.08
CA VAL A 21 4.20 17.66 3.34
C VAL A 21 3.71 18.78 4.25
N GLU A 22 2.52 19.32 3.96
CA GLU A 22 1.95 20.49 4.62
C GLU A 22 0.46 20.27 4.96
N GLY A 23 0.20 19.74 6.15
CA GLY A 23 -1.14 19.60 6.71
C GLY A 23 -1.99 18.49 6.09
N VAL A 24 -1.38 17.42 5.55
CA VAL A 24 -2.13 16.33 4.92
C VAL A 24 -2.96 15.57 5.94
N SER A 25 -4.27 15.48 5.66
CA SER A 25 -5.21 14.66 6.40
C SER A 25 -5.88 13.67 5.46
N LEU A 26 -5.88 12.39 5.85
CA LEU A 26 -6.55 11.33 5.11
C LEU A 26 -7.00 10.22 6.05
N GLU A 27 -7.96 9.43 5.60
CA GLU A 27 -8.41 8.24 6.30
C GLU A 27 -8.66 7.10 5.33
N VAL A 28 -8.57 5.88 5.83
CA VAL A 28 -8.98 4.67 5.12
C VAL A 28 -9.73 3.75 6.09
N ARG A 29 -10.82 3.17 5.60
CA ARG A 29 -11.65 2.22 6.34
C ARG A 29 -11.28 0.78 5.98
N PRO A 30 -11.59 -0.20 6.84
CA PRO A 30 -11.59 -1.59 6.43
C PRO A 30 -12.44 -1.76 5.16
N THR A 31 -12.02 -2.66 4.24
CA THR A 31 -12.68 -2.89 2.94
C THR A 31 -12.57 -1.75 1.91
N GLU A 32 -11.95 -0.64 2.25
CA GLU A 32 -11.81 0.51 1.35
C GLU A 32 -10.46 0.50 0.63
N VAL A 33 -10.45 0.79 -0.66
CA VAL A 33 -9.24 1.05 -1.45
C VAL A 33 -9.15 2.55 -1.71
N VAL A 34 -8.12 3.19 -1.17
CA VAL A 34 -7.90 4.64 -1.25
C VAL A 34 -6.66 4.95 -2.06
N GLY A 35 -6.80 5.75 -3.11
CA GLY A 35 -5.69 6.28 -3.89
C GLY A 35 -5.08 7.53 -3.26
N LEU A 36 -3.74 7.61 -3.17
CA LEU A 36 -3.01 8.83 -2.89
C LEU A 36 -2.19 9.19 -4.12
N LEU A 37 -2.69 10.09 -4.94
CA LEU A 37 -2.20 10.40 -6.27
C LEU A 37 -1.69 11.84 -6.35
N GLY A 38 -0.93 12.16 -7.38
CA GLY A 38 -0.37 13.49 -7.61
C GLY A 38 0.96 13.46 -8.36
N PRO A 39 1.49 14.61 -8.79
CA PRO A 39 2.73 14.69 -9.53
C PRO A 39 3.94 14.24 -8.72
N ASN A 40 5.08 14.08 -9.41
CA ASN A 40 6.35 13.76 -8.76
C ASN A 40 6.76 14.88 -7.80
N GLY A 41 7.26 14.50 -6.63
CA GLY A 41 7.66 15.47 -5.61
C GLY A 41 6.50 16.09 -4.81
N ALA A 42 5.24 15.72 -5.07
CA ALA A 42 4.08 16.26 -4.35
C ALA A 42 3.99 15.87 -2.87
N GLY A 43 4.80 14.90 -2.40
CA GLY A 43 4.78 14.47 -0.99
C GLY A 43 4.15 13.10 -0.74
N LYS A 44 3.74 12.36 -1.79
CA LYS A 44 3.09 11.03 -1.67
C LYS A 44 3.90 10.05 -0.82
N THR A 45 5.11 9.72 -1.25
CA THR A 45 6.00 8.76 -0.55
C THR A 45 6.32 9.22 0.87
N THR A 46 6.50 10.53 1.10
CA THR A 46 6.72 11.08 2.44
C THR A 46 5.49 10.85 3.33
N THR A 47 4.28 11.09 2.80
CA THR A 47 3.02 10.82 3.51
C THR A 47 2.86 9.33 3.83
N PHE A 48 3.12 8.44 2.86
CA PHE A 48 3.16 6.99 3.08
C PHE A 48 4.13 6.59 4.19
N ASN A 49 5.36 7.10 4.13
CA ASN A 49 6.39 6.81 5.11
C ASN A 49 6.02 7.28 6.53
N MET A 50 5.32 8.41 6.65
CA MET A 50 4.80 8.87 7.94
C MET A 50 3.68 7.94 8.45
N ILE A 51 2.77 7.48 7.59
CA ILE A 51 1.71 6.55 7.98
C ILE A 51 2.29 5.15 8.29
N ALA A 52 3.28 4.69 7.53
CA ALA A 52 3.97 3.42 7.77
C ALA A 52 4.85 3.44 9.04
N GLY A 53 5.28 4.62 9.50
CA GLY A 53 6.14 4.78 10.68
C GLY A 53 7.63 4.62 10.40
N SER A 54 8.06 4.75 9.14
CA SER A 54 9.47 4.83 8.75
C SER A 54 10.02 6.27 8.84
N VAL A 55 9.13 7.26 8.75
CA VAL A 55 9.44 8.69 8.93
C VAL A 55 8.54 9.27 10.01
N ARG A 56 9.12 9.95 11.00
CA ARG A 56 8.34 10.68 12.00
C ARG A 56 7.84 12.00 11.39
N PRO A 57 6.54 12.34 11.51
CA PRO A 57 6.05 13.66 11.12
C PRO A 57 6.69 14.76 11.99
N THR A 58 6.80 15.97 11.45
CA THR A 58 7.20 17.17 12.21
C THR A 58 6.02 17.64 13.06
N GLU A 59 4.81 17.60 12.48
CA GLU A 59 3.54 17.90 13.12
C GLU A 59 2.46 16.95 12.62
N GLY A 60 1.34 16.90 13.35
CA GLY A 60 0.20 16.04 13.03
C GLY A 60 0.32 14.66 13.67
N GLN A 61 -0.69 13.84 13.47
CA GLN A 61 -0.87 12.60 14.20
C GLN A 61 -1.38 11.47 13.29
N VAL A 62 -1.04 10.24 13.64
CA VAL A 62 -1.55 9.02 12.99
C VAL A 62 -2.28 8.17 14.03
N PHE A 63 -3.49 7.72 13.69
CA PHE A 63 -4.35 6.91 14.55
C PHE A 63 -4.75 5.60 13.88
N LEU A 64 -4.87 4.55 14.69
CA LEU A 64 -5.55 3.31 14.35
C LEU A 64 -6.75 3.15 15.28
N GLY A 65 -7.96 3.39 14.76
CA GLY A 65 -9.14 3.61 15.59
C GLY A 65 -8.93 4.81 16.52
N ASP A 66 -9.12 4.61 17.81
CA ASP A 66 -8.91 5.65 18.83
C ASP A 66 -7.46 5.68 19.36
N ARG A 67 -6.63 4.72 18.95
CA ARG A 67 -5.25 4.64 19.40
C ARG A 67 -4.33 5.50 18.56
N GLU A 68 -3.65 6.45 19.19
CA GLU A 68 -2.56 7.18 18.56
C GLU A 68 -1.33 6.27 18.38
N ILE A 69 -0.76 6.28 17.16
CA ILE A 69 0.39 5.47 16.76
C ILE A 69 1.53 6.31 16.18
N THR A 70 1.46 7.63 16.30
CA THR A 70 2.39 8.60 15.67
C THR A 70 3.85 8.26 15.96
N ASP A 71 4.18 7.95 17.20
CA ASP A 71 5.55 7.67 17.64
C ASP A 71 5.94 6.19 17.54
N LEU A 72 5.03 5.31 17.10
CA LEU A 72 5.36 3.90 16.95
C LEU A 72 6.18 3.67 15.68
N PRO A 73 7.32 2.97 15.78
CA PRO A 73 8.11 2.58 14.61
C PRO A 73 7.37 1.54 13.77
N MET A 74 7.75 1.43 12.50
CA MET A 74 7.11 0.57 11.50
C MET A 74 6.87 -0.87 11.98
N TYR A 75 7.85 -1.52 12.63
CA TYR A 75 7.68 -2.89 13.11
C TYR A 75 6.57 -3.04 14.18
N ARG A 76 6.34 -2.01 15.01
CA ARG A 76 5.22 -2.00 15.97
C ARG A 76 3.89 -1.77 15.27
N ARG A 77 3.85 -0.89 14.26
CA ARG A 77 2.64 -0.69 13.43
C ARG A 77 2.29 -1.95 12.65
N ALA A 78 3.29 -2.69 12.14
CA ALA A 78 3.07 -3.98 11.48
C ALA A 78 2.39 -5.00 12.41
N ARG A 79 2.82 -5.08 13.68
CA ARG A 79 2.18 -5.93 14.70
C ARG A 79 0.77 -5.47 15.10
N LEU A 80 0.41 -4.22 14.83
CA LEU A 80 -0.95 -3.71 15.01
C LEU A 80 -1.83 -3.92 13.77
N GLY A 81 -1.26 -4.49 12.69
CA GLY A 81 -1.93 -4.81 11.45
C GLY A 81 -1.78 -3.74 10.36
N ILE A 82 -0.76 -2.89 10.39
CA ILE A 82 -0.46 -1.93 9.32
C ILE A 82 0.81 -2.39 8.61
N THR A 83 0.68 -2.96 7.40
CA THR A 83 1.82 -3.40 6.60
C THR A 83 2.13 -2.41 5.49
N TYR A 84 3.40 -2.32 5.13
CA TYR A 84 3.89 -1.43 4.08
C TYR A 84 4.67 -2.23 3.04
N LEU A 85 4.30 -2.06 1.80
CA LEU A 85 4.96 -2.64 0.65
C LEU A 85 5.61 -1.53 -0.17
N PRO A 86 6.95 -1.37 -0.09
CA PRO A 86 7.66 -0.30 -0.76
C PRO A 86 7.69 -0.49 -2.28
N GLN A 87 8.03 0.58 -3.00
CA GLN A 87 8.25 0.56 -4.44
C GLN A 87 9.42 -0.37 -4.82
N GLU A 88 10.51 -0.30 -4.05
CA GLU A 88 11.67 -1.16 -4.27
C GLU A 88 11.38 -2.61 -3.90
N ALA A 89 11.83 -3.53 -4.75
CA ALA A 89 11.64 -4.95 -4.53
C ALA A 89 12.30 -5.42 -3.23
N SER A 90 11.47 -5.94 -2.32
CA SER A 90 11.88 -6.40 -0.98
C SER A 90 12.09 -7.92 -0.90
N ILE A 91 11.93 -8.63 -2.01
CA ILE A 91 12.08 -10.09 -2.06
C ILE A 91 13.51 -10.55 -1.74
N PHE A 92 13.65 -11.61 -0.97
CA PHE A 92 14.92 -12.29 -0.75
C PHE A 92 15.29 -13.10 -2.00
N ARG A 93 16.09 -12.52 -2.88
CA ARG A 93 16.36 -13.03 -4.23
C ARG A 93 16.93 -14.46 -4.26
N ARG A 94 17.75 -14.85 -3.25
CA ARG A 94 18.39 -16.17 -3.17
C ARG A 94 17.54 -17.24 -2.50
N LEU A 95 16.48 -16.85 -1.82
CA LEU A 95 15.52 -17.77 -1.21
C LEU A 95 14.47 -18.21 -2.22
N SER A 96 13.90 -19.40 -2.01
CA SER A 96 12.73 -19.85 -2.75
C SER A 96 11.50 -19.00 -2.40
N VAL A 97 10.42 -19.10 -3.19
CA VAL A 97 9.14 -18.47 -2.87
C VAL A 97 8.64 -18.93 -1.49
N ALA A 98 8.67 -20.25 -1.24
CA ALA A 98 8.27 -20.80 0.04
C ALA A 98 9.13 -20.28 1.20
N ASP A 99 10.46 -20.22 1.04
CA ASP A 99 11.36 -19.72 2.08
C ASP A 99 11.17 -18.23 2.34
N ASN A 100 10.86 -17.44 1.30
CA ASN A 100 10.52 -16.02 1.45
C ASN A 100 9.34 -15.81 2.39
N VAL A 101 8.28 -16.61 2.26
CA VAL A 101 7.08 -16.53 3.10
C VAL A 101 7.35 -17.15 4.47
N ASN A 102 8.01 -18.31 4.51
CA ASN A 102 8.32 -19.01 5.76
C ASN A 102 9.22 -18.19 6.68
N ALA A 103 10.16 -17.40 6.15
CA ALA A 103 11.01 -16.51 6.95
C ALA A 103 10.21 -15.50 7.79
N ILE A 104 9.05 -15.07 7.30
CA ILE A 104 8.16 -14.20 8.07
C ILE A 104 7.28 -15.03 9.02
N LEU A 105 6.76 -16.18 8.56
CA LEU A 105 5.97 -17.08 9.40
C LEU A 105 6.72 -17.51 10.66
N GLU A 106 8.02 -17.76 10.58
CA GLU A 106 8.87 -18.12 11.73
C GLU A 106 8.92 -17.02 12.81
N THR A 107 8.64 -15.77 12.46
CA THR A 107 8.62 -14.67 13.43
C THR A 107 7.33 -14.55 14.21
N VAL A 108 6.25 -15.22 13.77
CA VAL A 108 4.90 -15.08 14.34
C VAL A 108 4.27 -16.40 14.78
N GLU A 109 4.72 -17.54 14.24
CA GLU A 109 4.18 -18.85 14.55
C GLU A 109 5.32 -19.83 14.94
N PRO A 110 5.41 -20.23 16.21
CA PRO A 110 6.44 -21.15 16.68
C PRO A 110 6.22 -22.62 16.24
N ASP A 111 4.96 -23.04 16.06
CA ASP A 111 4.64 -24.41 15.66
C ASP A 111 4.93 -24.65 14.17
N ARG A 112 5.79 -25.66 13.91
CA ARG A 112 6.21 -26.00 12.56
C ARG A 112 5.06 -26.55 11.70
N ALA A 113 4.15 -27.33 12.29
CA ALA A 113 3.05 -27.92 11.53
C ALA A 113 2.05 -26.84 11.10
N ILE A 114 1.70 -25.92 12.02
CA ILE A 114 0.85 -24.77 11.73
C ILE A 114 1.49 -23.88 10.67
N ARG A 115 2.81 -23.59 10.77
CA ARG A 115 3.52 -22.80 9.73
C ARG A 115 3.41 -23.44 8.37
N GLN A 116 3.58 -24.75 8.25
CA GLN A 116 3.52 -25.47 6.97
C GLN A 116 2.11 -25.45 6.37
N GLU A 117 1.08 -25.48 7.19
CA GLU A 117 -0.30 -25.34 6.74
C GLU A 117 -0.59 -23.93 6.25
N ARG A 118 -0.30 -22.91 7.05
CA ARG A 118 -0.45 -21.50 6.64
C ARG A 118 0.36 -21.14 5.40
N LEU A 119 1.58 -21.69 5.28
CA LEU A 119 2.39 -21.50 4.09
C LEU A 119 1.67 -22.01 2.83
N ARG A 120 1.12 -23.23 2.89
CA ARG A 120 0.38 -23.83 1.75
C ARG A 120 -0.87 -23.01 1.40
N GLU A 121 -1.63 -22.55 2.38
CA GLU A 121 -2.80 -21.72 2.20
C GLU A 121 -2.44 -20.40 1.50
N LEU A 122 -1.46 -19.65 2.04
CA LEU A 122 -1.02 -18.37 1.51
C LEU A 122 -0.48 -18.49 0.06
N LEU A 123 0.30 -19.54 -0.22
CA LEU A 123 0.80 -19.77 -1.58
C LEU A 123 -0.31 -20.14 -2.56
N SER A 124 -1.28 -20.93 -2.12
CA SER A 124 -2.43 -21.31 -2.95
C SER A 124 -3.30 -20.12 -3.29
N GLU A 125 -3.57 -19.28 -2.30
CA GLU A 125 -4.44 -18.10 -2.43
C GLU A 125 -3.96 -17.12 -3.50
N LEU A 126 -2.65 -16.88 -3.57
CA LEU A 126 -2.07 -15.95 -4.55
C LEU A 126 -1.47 -16.66 -5.79
N GLY A 127 -1.82 -17.94 -6.01
CA GLY A 127 -1.42 -18.71 -7.20
C GLY A 127 0.08 -18.93 -7.29
N LEU A 128 0.75 -19.14 -6.15
CA LEU A 128 2.20 -19.36 -6.05
C LEU A 128 2.60 -20.80 -5.76
N SER A 129 1.65 -21.73 -5.57
CA SER A 129 1.91 -23.12 -5.18
C SER A 129 2.89 -23.84 -6.12
N GLU A 130 2.68 -23.74 -7.43
CA GLU A 130 3.55 -24.37 -8.43
C GLU A 130 4.96 -23.76 -8.51
N LYS A 131 5.11 -22.56 -7.95
CA LYS A 131 6.35 -21.78 -7.93
C LYS A 131 7.05 -21.81 -6.57
N ALA A 132 6.53 -22.57 -5.61
CA ALA A 132 7.03 -22.62 -4.23
C ALA A 132 8.55 -22.81 -4.12
N ASN A 133 9.12 -23.64 -5.00
CA ASN A 133 10.55 -23.97 -5.03
C ASN A 133 11.38 -23.04 -5.93
N ARG A 134 10.78 -22.12 -6.69
CA ARG A 134 11.51 -21.16 -7.52
C ARG A 134 12.21 -20.12 -6.67
N LYS A 135 13.43 -19.76 -7.04
CA LYS A 135 14.18 -18.67 -6.37
C LYS A 135 13.61 -17.31 -6.78
N GLY A 136 13.71 -16.33 -5.87
CA GLY A 136 13.22 -14.99 -6.07
C GLY A 136 13.83 -14.24 -7.26
N ASP A 137 15.09 -14.53 -7.61
CA ASP A 137 15.77 -13.95 -8.77
C ASP A 137 15.23 -14.48 -10.12
N ALA A 138 14.63 -15.67 -10.14
CA ALA A 138 14.05 -16.29 -11.33
C ALA A 138 12.58 -15.91 -11.59
N LEU A 139 11.99 -15.03 -10.77
CA LEU A 139 10.60 -14.61 -10.89
C LEU A 139 10.46 -13.37 -11.79
N SER A 140 9.33 -13.28 -12.52
CA SER A 140 8.91 -12.06 -13.20
C SER A 140 8.58 -10.93 -12.20
N GLY A 141 8.43 -9.70 -12.68
CA GLY A 141 8.03 -8.55 -11.83
C GLY A 141 6.72 -8.79 -11.09
N GLY A 142 5.69 -9.25 -11.80
CA GLY A 142 4.39 -9.55 -11.20
C GLY A 142 4.42 -10.74 -10.23
N GLU A 143 5.22 -11.78 -10.51
CA GLU A 143 5.42 -12.91 -9.59
C GLU A 143 6.12 -12.44 -8.31
N ARG A 144 7.16 -11.61 -8.43
CA ARG A 144 7.85 -11.02 -7.27
C ARG A 144 6.88 -10.22 -6.40
N ARG A 145 6.05 -9.37 -7.03
CA ARG A 145 5.05 -8.57 -6.31
C ARG A 145 4.04 -9.44 -5.57
N ARG A 146 3.59 -10.54 -6.17
CA ARG A 146 2.73 -11.52 -5.49
C ARG A 146 3.40 -12.13 -4.25
N VAL A 147 4.67 -12.52 -4.33
CA VAL A 147 5.41 -13.03 -3.16
C VAL A 147 5.53 -11.99 -2.06
N GLU A 148 5.80 -10.74 -2.40
CA GLU A 148 5.91 -9.64 -1.43
C GLU A 148 4.58 -9.38 -0.71
N ILE A 149 3.46 -9.40 -1.45
CA ILE A 149 2.11 -9.29 -0.86
C ILE A 149 1.83 -10.51 0.02
N THR A 150 2.18 -11.73 -0.42
CA THR A 150 2.02 -12.94 0.39
C THR A 150 2.77 -12.85 1.72
N ARG A 151 4.00 -12.31 1.70
CA ARG A 151 4.78 -12.07 2.93
C ARG A 151 4.10 -11.08 3.86
N ALA A 152 3.50 -10.02 3.32
CA ALA A 152 2.76 -9.05 4.11
C ALA A 152 1.50 -9.65 4.74
N LEU A 153 0.81 -10.56 4.05
CA LEU A 153 -0.38 -11.27 4.54
C LEU A 153 -0.09 -12.21 5.72
N VAL A 154 1.14 -12.67 5.89
CA VAL A 154 1.55 -13.48 7.06
C VAL A 154 1.21 -12.81 8.40
N LEU A 155 1.22 -11.48 8.44
CA LEU A 155 0.95 -10.68 9.63
C LEU A 155 -0.54 -10.41 9.87
N ASP A 156 -1.44 -11.00 9.07
CA ASP A 156 -2.89 -10.76 9.12
C ASP A 156 -3.23 -9.26 9.18
N PRO A 157 -2.82 -8.48 8.16
CA PRO A 157 -2.95 -7.02 8.20
C PRO A 157 -4.41 -6.58 8.18
N LYS A 158 -4.70 -5.48 8.89
CA LYS A 158 -5.95 -4.73 8.80
C LYS A 158 -5.88 -3.65 7.71
N PHE A 159 -4.67 -3.16 7.47
CA PHE A 159 -4.36 -2.15 6.45
C PHE A 159 -3.08 -2.49 5.72
N MET A 160 -3.08 -2.27 4.43
CA MET A 160 -1.91 -2.45 3.58
C MET A 160 -1.63 -1.17 2.78
N LEU A 161 -0.41 -0.67 2.90
CA LEU A 161 0.09 0.48 2.15
C LEU A 161 0.91 -0.05 0.98
N LEU A 162 0.46 0.21 -0.25
CA LEU A 162 1.09 -0.23 -1.50
C LEU A 162 1.71 0.97 -2.21
N ASP A 163 3.04 1.07 -2.16
CA ASP A 163 3.78 2.15 -2.83
C ASP A 163 4.17 1.69 -4.24
N GLU A 164 3.57 2.31 -5.26
CA GLU A 164 3.76 2.05 -6.68
C GLU A 164 3.70 0.55 -7.07
N PRO A 165 2.60 -0.15 -6.76
CA PRO A 165 2.52 -1.59 -7.01
C PRO A 165 2.54 -1.97 -8.49
N PHE A 166 2.25 -1.05 -9.40
CA PHE A 166 2.26 -1.28 -10.86
C PHE A 166 3.58 -0.85 -11.53
N ALA A 167 4.52 -0.27 -10.77
CA ALA A 167 5.78 0.20 -11.33
C ALA A 167 6.63 -0.96 -11.88
N GLY A 168 7.05 -0.84 -13.14
CA GLY A 168 7.90 -1.83 -13.80
C GLY A 168 7.24 -3.20 -14.05
N VAL A 169 5.90 -3.23 -14.06
CA VAL A 169 5.10 -4.43 -14.28
C VAL A 169 4.45 -4.36 -15.67
N ASP A 170 4.38 -5.48 -16.37
CA ASP A 170 3.71 -5.58 -17.66
C ASP A 170 2.17 -5.46 -17.51
N PRO A 171 1.43 -5.09 -18.59
CA PRO A 171 -0.03 -4.86 -18.51
C PRO A 171 -0.84 -6.08 -18.02
N ILE A 172 -0.39 -7.30 -18.33
CA ILE A 172 -1.08 -8.52 -17.89
C ILE A 172 -0.94 -8.65 -16.38
N ALA A 173 0.29 -8.43 -15.86
CA ALA A 173 0.55 -8.51 -14.45
C ALA A 173 -0.10 -7.35 -13.64
N VAL A 174 -0.34 -6.17 -14.25
CA VAL A 174 -1.16 -5.11 -13.64
C VAL A 174 -2.56 -5.62 -13.32
N THR A 175 -3.21 -6.30 -14.27
CA THR A 175 -4.54 -6.90 -14.06
C THR A 175 -4.52 -7.94 -12.92
N ASP A 176 -3.46 -8.73 -12.81
CA ASP A 176 -3.32 -9.72 -11.73
C ASP A 176 -3.17 -9.03 -10.36
N ILE A 177 -2.39 -7.94 -10.28
CA ILE A 177 -2.24 -7.16 -9.04
C ILE A 177 -3.57 -6.49 -8.66
N GLN A 178 -4.33 -5.98 -9.62
CA GLN A 178 -5.67 -5.43 -9.37
C GLN A 178 -6.60 -6.47 -8.75
N LYS A 179 -6.61 -7.71 -9.27
CA LYS A 179 -7.38 -8.83 -8.67
C LYS A 179 -6.94 -9.13 -7.24
N ILE A 180 -5.64 -9.08 -6.97
CA ILE A 180 -5.13 -9.28 -5.60
C ILE A 180 -5.62 -8.16 -4.67
N ILE A 181 -5.60 -6.90 -5.11
CA ILE A 181 -6.12 -5.78 -4.32
C ILE A 181 -7.61 -5.97 -4.02
N GLU A 182 -8.38 -6.46 -4.98
CA GLU A 182 -9.79 -6.83 -4.76
C GLU A 182 -9.93 -7.98 -3.75
N GLN A 183 -9.07 -9.00 -3.80
CA GLN A 183 -9.04 -10.06 -2.78
C GLN A 183 -8.70 -9.51 -1.39
N LEU A 184 -7.76 -8.56 -1.26
CA LEU A 184 -7.46 -7.89 0.00
C LEU A 184 -8.69 -7.16 0.56
N ARG A 185 -9.41 -6.42 -0.29
CA ARG A 185 -10.68 -5.77 0.05
C ARG A 185 -11.72 -6.77 0.57
N ASN A 186 -11.88 -7.92 -0.11
CA ASN A 186 -12.81 -8.98 0.29
C ASN A 186 -12.42 -9.64 1.63
N ARG A 187 -11.18 -9.55 2.04
CA ARG A 187 -10.66 -9.96 3.37
C ARG A 187 -10.83 -8.88 4.44
N ALA A 188 -11.58 -7.84 4.17
CA ALA A 188 -11.75 -6.69 5.05
C ALA A 188 -10.45 -5.92 5.34
N ILE A 189 -9.45 -5.98 4.44
CA ILE A 189 -8.21 -5.22 4.53
C ILE A 189 -8.44 -3.88 3.83
N GLY A 190 -8.21 -2.77 4.55
CA GLY A 190 -8.16 -1.43 3.96
C GLY A 190 -6.84 -1.24 3.20
N VAL A 191 -6.89 -0.66 2.01
CA VAL A 191 -5.70 -0.47 1.18
C VAL A 191 -5.48 1.02 0.89
N ILE A 192 -4.26 1.50 1.09
CA ILE A 192 -3.82 2.78 0.55
C ILE A 192 -2.83 2.48 -0.57
N ILE A 193 -3.04 3.09 -1.74
CA ILE A 193 -2.23 2.86 -2.92
C ILE A 193 -1.74 4.18 -3.51
N THR A 194 -0.48 4.26 -3.90
CA THR A 194 0.04 5.32 -4.77
C THR A 194 0.67 4.69 -6.00
N ASP A 195 0.50 5.32 -7.16
CA ASP A 195 1.12 4.86 -8.40
C ASP A 195 1.19 6.00 -9.43
N HIS A 196 2.09 5.84 -10.38
CA HIS A 196 2.17 6.73 -11.56
C HIS A 196 1.14 6.38 -12.62
N ASN A 197 0.64 5.14 -12.62
CA ASN A 197 -0.42 4.70 -13.51
C ASN A 197 -1.79 5.09 -12.95
N VAL A 198 -2.10 6.37 -13.08
CA VAL A 198 -3.29 7.00 -12.49
C VAL A 198 -4.58 6.31 -12.91
N ARG A 199 -4.71 5.95 -14.21
CA ARG A 199 -5.92 5.32 -14.73
C ARG A 199 -6.16 3.96 -14.07
N GLU A 200 -5.14 3.10 -14.02
CA GLU A 200 -5.26 1.77 -13.44
C GLU A 200 -5.48 1.83 -11.92
N THR A 201 -4.93 2.85 -11.26
CA THR A 201 -5.15 3.08 -9.83
C THR A 201 -6.57 3.56 -9.55
N LEU A 202 -7.06 4.57 -10.27
CA LEU A 202 -8.42 5.09 -10.08
C LEU A 202 -9.49 4.02 -10.34
N ARG A 203 -9.27 3.11 -11.29
CA ARG A 203 -10.23 2.02 -11.60
C ARG A 203 -10.51 1.08 -10.43
N ILE A 204 -9.58 0.93 -9.51
CA ILE A 204 -9.72 0.02 -8.36
C ILE A 204 -9.99 0.73 -7.04
N CYS A 205 -9.93 2.06 -7.02
CA CYS A 205 -10.15 2.84 -5.82
C CYS A 205 -11.65 3.11 -5.59
N ASP A 206 -12.06 3.08 -4.34
CA ASP A 206 -13.37 3.60 -3.91
C ASP A 206 -13.33 5.12 -3.80
N ARG A 207 -12.15 5.66 -3.42
CA ARG A 207 -11.92 7.10 -3.21
C ARG A 207 -10.45 7.44 -3.46
N ALA A 208 -10.17 8.67 -3.85
CA ALA A 208 -8.80 9.14 -4.02
C ALA A 208 -8.58 10.54 -3.42
N TYR A 209 -7.34 10.76 -2.99
CA TYR A 209 -6.79 12.06 -2.61
C TYR A 209 -5.76 12.47 -3.65
N ILE A 210 -5.89 13.68 -4.16
CA ILE A 210 -4.87 14.28 -5.03
C ILE A 210 -4.03 15.22 -4.19
N ILE A 211 -2.73 14.88 -4.10
CA ILE A 211 -1.75 15.68 -3.39
C ILE A 211 -0.94 16.53 -4.40
N LYS A 212 -0.77 17.81 -4.09
CA LYS A 212 0.04 18.76 -4.86
C LYS A 212 0.75 19.70 -3.89
N ASP A 213 2.02 19.99 -4.16
CA ASP A 213 2.83 20.93 -3.37
C ASP A 213 2.78 20.68 -1.85
N GLY A 214 2.75 19.40 -1.47
CA GLY A 214 2.71 18.95 -0.06
C GLY A 214 1.33 18.92 0.59
N GLY A 215 0.28 19.44 -0.03
CA GLY A 215 -1.09 19.50 0.51
C GLY A 215 -2.12 18.70 -0.30
N ILE A 216 -3.29 18.44 0.28
CA ILE A 216 -4.41 17.83 -0.44
C ILE A 216 -5.08 18.90 -1.32
N LEU A 217 -5.00 18.71 -2.64
CA LEU A 217 -5.67 19.54 -3.62
C LEU A 217 -7.16 19.19 -3.72
N LYS A 218 -7.46 17.89 -3.81
CA LYS A 218 -8.82 17.37 -4.00
C LYS A 218 -8.97 15.99 -3.38
N GLN A 219 -10.19 15.67 -2.97
CA GLN A 219 -10.58 14.29 -2.61
C GLN A 219 -11.97 13.98 -3.18
N GLY A 220 -12.23 12.73 -3.50
CA GLY A 220 -13.53 12.29 -4.03
C GLY A 220 -13.50 10.89 -4.60
N THR A 221 -14.62 10.50 -5.24
CA THR A 221 -14.67 9.26 -6.02
C THR A 221 -13.79 9.38 -7.27
N PRO A 222 -13.39 8.26 -7.89
CA PRO A 222 -12.62 8.27 -9.14
C PRO A 222 -13.23 9.15 -10.23
N GLU A 223 -14.55 9.13 -10.38
CA GLU A 223 -15.28 9.94 -11.37
C GLU A 223 -15.18 11.43 -11.03
N ALA A 224 -15.43 11.80 -9.77
CA ALA A 224 -15.33 13.20 -9.32
C ALA A 224 -13.91 13.76 -9.46
N ILE A 225 -12.88 12.93 -9.25
CA ILE A 225 -11.48 13.29 -9.49
C ILE A 225 -11.19 13.45 -10.99
N ALA A 226 -11.67 12.52 -11.83
CA ALA A 226 -11.44 12.54 -13.27
C ALA A 226 -12.13 13.70 -13.99
N GLU A 227 -13.23 14.21 -13.44
CA GLU A 227 -14.02 15.33 -14.00
C GLU A 227 -13.62 16.70 -13.45
N ASP A 228 -12.84 16.75 -12.35
CA ASP A 228 -12.45 18.00 -11.72
C ASP A 228 -11.53 18.85 -12.63
N PRO A 229 -11.91 20.08 -13.00
CA PRO A 229 -11.13 20.90 -13.92
C PRO A 229 -9.73 21.22 -13.39
N THR A 230 -9.60 21.49 -12.11
CA THR A 230 -8.30 21.81 -11.47
C THR A 230 -7.37 20.59 -11.46
N VAL A 231 -7.91 19.40 -11.17
CA VAL A 231 -7.12 18.16 -11.20
C VAL A 231 -6.68 17.83 -12.63
N ARG A 232 -7.54 18.05 -13.62
CA ARG A 232 -7.20 17.88 -15.04
C ARG A 232 -6.10 18.83 -15.48
N GLU A 233 -6.22 20.10 -15.16
CA GLU A 233 -5.23 21.12 -15.52
C GLU A 233 -3.84 20.80 -14.94
N VAL A 234 -3.75 20.41 -13.67
CA VAL A 234 -2.46 20.30 -12.95
C VAL A 234 -1.87 18.90 -12.91
N TYR A 235 -2.65 17.85 -13.26
CA TYR A 235 -2.18 16.48 -13.06
C TYR A 235 -2.62 15.49 -14.15
N LEU A 236 -3.91 15.40 -14.48
CA LEU A 236 -4.42 14.37 -15.38
C LEU A 236 -4.25 14.71 -16.87
N GLY A 237 -4.26 15.99 -17.22
CA GLY A 237 -4.35 16.49 -18.60
C GLY A 237 -5.79 16.52 -19.13
N GLU A 238 -6.03 17.39 -20.12
CA GLU A 238 -7.38 17.63 -20.67
C GLU A 238 -8.01 16.40 -21.33
N HIS A 239 -7.19 15.52 -21.91
CA HIS A 239 -7.65 14.33 -22.64
C HIS A 239 -7.78 13.08 -21.76
N PHE A 240 -7.59 13.17 -20.46
CA PHE A 240 -7.72 12.02 -19.57
C PHE A 240 -9.15 11.46 -19.60
N ARG A 241 -9.25 10.11 -19.74
CA ARG A 241 -10.50 9.35 -19.65
C ARG A 241 -10.29 8.19 -18.69
N LEU A 242 -11.22 8.01 -17.78
CA LEU A 242 -11.19 6.93 -16.81
C LEU A 242 -11.57 5.58 -17.45
N HIS A 243 -12.48 5.61 -18.46
CA HIS A 243 -13.02 4.44 -19.19
C HIS A 243 -12.63 4.48 -20.66
#